data_bd416482a10bb9b0924a2062c06f05f3
#
_entry.id   bd416482a10bb9b0924a2062c06f05f3
#
_cell.length_a   1.000
_cell.length_b   1.000
_cell.length_c   1.000
_cell.angle_alpha   90.00
_cell.angle_beta   90.00
_cell.angle_gamma   90.00
#
_symmetry.space_group_name_H-M   'P 1'
#
loop_
_entity.id
_entity.type
_entity.pdbx_description
1 polymer ?
#
loop_
_entity_poly.entity_id
_entity_poly.type
_entity_poly.pdbx_seq_one_letter_code
_entity_poly.pdbx_strand_id
1 'polypeptide(L)'
;MGPMVVWRRRGHWNLEPQATPTRITFISHGTTAAVRRASFPLDEPLLEGEIEKIASIGWQAPRAQAIWCGPEQRTRQTASALGLGPSLSPELGDVNYASWQGKEIDDIQISDPMGLVEWLTHVDAAPHGGESVSEAIQRIRSWMEQQIGGGHTIAVTHPAIIRAAIVCVLAAPPESFWRIEMAQLSVTDLRFNGRVWIVRSAGCSL
;
A
#
# COMPACT_ATOMS: atom_id res chain seq x y z
N MET A 1 -56.75 -22.20 18.20
CA MET A 1 -55.90 -23.35 17.75
C MET A 1 -54.86 -22.79 16.82
N GLY A 2 -53.67 -22.51 17.31
CA GLY A 2 -52.53 -22.01 16.53
C GLY A 2 -51.63 -23.19 16.09
N PRO A 3 -50.89 -23.08 14.99
CA PRO A 3 -50.09 -24.19 14.49
C PRO A 3 -48.85 -24.40 15.38
N MET A 4 -48.66 -25.65 15.74
CA MET A 4 -47.56 -26.16 16.52
C MET A 4 -46.27 -26.11 15.68
N VAL A 5 -45.25 -25.33 16.11
CA VAL A 5 -43.94 -25.30 15.51
C VAL A 5 -43.17 -26.57 15.92
N VAL A 6 -42.98 -27.47 14.96
CA VAL A 6 -42.15 -28.69 15.15
C VAL A 6 -40.70 -28.32 14.91
N TRP A 7 -39.89 -28.24 15.96
CA TRP A 7 -38.43 -28.15 15.88
C TRP A 7 -37.85 -29.50 15.37
N ARG A 8 -37.41 -29.56 14.11
CA ARG A 8 -36.58 -30.68 13.64
C ARG A 8 -35.14 -30.46 14.12
N ARG A 9 -34.71 -31.26 15.11
CA ARG A 9 -33.27 -31.45 15.41
C ARG A 9 -32.64 -32.20 14.26
N ARG A 10 -31.57 -31.63 13.70
CA ARG A 10 -30.44 -32.13 12.90
C ARG A 10 -30.24 -31.23 11.68
N GLY A 11 -29.72 -30.01 11.91
CA GLY A 11 -28.99 -29.27 10.90
C GLY A 11 -27.51 -29.55 11.11
N HIS A 12 -26.90 -30.39 10.28
CA HIS A 12 -25.47 -30.28 10.08
C HIS A 12 -25.24 -28.91 9.48
N TRP A 13 -24.65 -28.01 10.26
CA TRP A 13 -24.02 -26.84 9.69
C TRP A 13 -22.85 -27.37 8.86
N ASN A 14 -23.01 -27.50 7.55
CA ASN A 14 -21.87 -27.54 6.66
C ASN A 14 -21.18 -26.19 6.80
N LEU A 15 -20.20 -26.11 7.69
CA LEU A 15 -19.19 -25.09 7.66
C LEU A 15 -18.44 -25.35 6.36
N GLU A 16 -18.80 -24.61 5.30
CA GLU A 16 -17.89 -24.50 4.16
C GLU A 16 -16.50 -24.19 4.73
N PRO A 17 -15.44 -24.78 4.16
CA PRO A 17 -14.09 -24.51 4.65
C PRO A 17 -13.93 -23.00 4.67
N GLN A 18 -13.80 -22.44 5.89
CA GLN A 18 -13.65 -20.99 6.05
C GLN A 18 -12.41 -20.60 5.24
N ALA A 19 -12.62 -19.77 4.22
CA ALA A 19 -11.53 -19.26 3.40
C ALA A 19 -10.43 -18.77 4.35
N THR A 20 -9.20 -19.19 4.12
CA THR A 20 -8.05 -18.79 4.95
C THR A 20 -8.08 -17.27 5.10
N PRO A 21 -8.12 -16.76 6.35
CA PRO A 21 -8.19 -15.32 6.54
C PRO A 21 -7.03 -14.65 5.81
N THR A 22 -7.35 -13.71 4.94
CA THR A 22 -6.31 -12.97 4.20
C THR A 22 -5.90 -11.75 5.01
N ARG A 23 -4.60 -11.57 5.13
CA ARG A 23 -3.98 -10.42 5.78
C ARG A 23 -2.90 -9.85 4.89
N ILE A 24 -2.86 -8.53 4.75
CA ILE A 24 -1.76 -7.83 4.12
C ILE A 24 -1.16 -6.85 5.15
N THR A 25 0.14 -6.97 5.37
CA THR A 25 0.92 -5.99 6.12
C THR A 25 1.75 -5.20 5.13
N PHE A 26 1.34 -3.96 4.84
CA PHE A 26 2.14 -3.03 4.08
C PHE A 26 3.18 -2.35 4.98
N ILE A 27 4.38 -2.17 4.43
CA ILE A 27 5.48 -1.42 5.05
C ILE A 27 5.91 -0.36 4.04
N SER A 28 5.90 0.91 4.44
CA SER A 28 6.44 1.97 3.60
C SER A 28 7.97 1.96 3.66
N HIS A 29 8.63 2.24 2.53
CA HIS A 29 10.10 2.27 2.46
C HIS A 29 10.72 3.32 3.39
N GLY A 30 12.01 3.19 3.67
CA GLY A 30 12.80 4.14 4.45
C GLY A 30 13.03 5.48 3.74
N THR A 31 13.71 6.39 4.41
CA THR A 31 13.92 7.76 3.93
C THR A 31 14.89 7.82 2.73
N THR A 32 14.53 8.60 1.70
CA THR A 32 15.37 8.88 0.53
C THR A 32 15.68 10.37 0.40
N ALA A 33 16.55 10.72 -0.54
CA ALA A 33 16.84 12.12 -0.86
C ALA A 33 15.59 12.83 -1.41
N ALA A 34 14.77 12.15 -2.21
CA ALA A 34 13.53 12.70 -2.75
C ALA A 34 12.55 13.09 -1.62
N VAL A 35 12.38 12.20 -0.61
CA VAL A 35 11.53 12.50 0.55
C VAL A 35 11.99 13.75 1.28
N ARG A 36 13.32 13.92 1.51
CA ARG A 36 13.85 15.09 2.21
C ARG A 36 13.69 16.39 1.45
N ARG A 37 13.71 16.34 0.13
CA ARG A 37 13.60 17.51 -0.75
C ARG A 37 12.18 17.77 -1.24
N ALA A 38 11.20 17.00 -0.80
CA ALA A 38 9.84 17.06 -1.32
C ALA A 38 9.83 16.99 -2.86
N SER A 39 10.58 16.03 -3.43
CA SER A 39 10.68 15.84 -4.88
C SER A 39 9.99 14.56 -5.33
N PHE A 40 9.53 14.56 -6.58
CA PHE A 40 9.02 13.37 -7.25
C PHE A 40 10.16 12.35 -7.43
N PRO A 41 10.04 11.12 -6.91
CA PRO A 41 11.18 10.22 -6.83
C PRO A 41 11.62 9.70 -8.20
N LEU A 42 12.92 9.48 -8.33
CA LEU A 42 13.54 8.58 -9.30
C LEU A 42 13.68 7.19 -8.67
N ASP A 43 14.41 6.27 -9.31
CA ASP A 43 14.85 5.03 -8.66
C ASP A 43 16.13 5.29 -7.85
N GLU A 44 16.03 6.12 -6.81
CA GLU A 44 17.13 6.39 -5.90
C GLU A 44 17.17 5.43 -4.70
N PRO A 45 18.37 5.22 -4.09
CA PRO A 45 18.53 4.40 -2.89
C PRO A 45 18.04 5.12 -1.63
N LEU A 46 18.01 4.39 -0.53
CA LEU A 46 17.88 4.96 0.81
C LEU A 46 19.05 5.91 1.10
N LEU A 47 18.82 6.86 2.03
CA LEU A 47 19.87 7.74 2.51
C LEU A 47 20.99 6.94 3.21
N GLU A 48 22.18 7.52 3.21
CA GLU A 48 23.31 7.01 4.00
C GLU A 48 22.91 6.84 5.47
N GLY A 49 23.24 5.69 6.06
CA GLY A 49 22.90 5.32 7.44
C GLY A 49 21.46 4.87 7.67
N GLU A 50 20.56 4.99 6.67
CA GLU A 50 19.16 4.55 6.83
C GLU A 50 19.05 3.03 6.91
N ILE A 51 19.90 2.30 6.20
CA ILE A 51 19.94 0.82 6.23
C ILE A 51 20.28 0.32 7.64
N GLU A 52 21.32 0.89 8.26
CA GLU A 52 21.77 0.56 9.62
C GLU A 52 20.69 0.93 10.65
N LYS A 53 20.07 2.09 10.48
CA LYS A 53 18.95 2.53 11.32
C LYS A 53 17.78 1.55 11.25
N ILE A 54 17.36 1.13 10.05
CA ILE A 54 16.28 0.16 9.86
C ILE A 54 16.64 -1.17 10.51
N ALA A 55 17.86 -1.67 10.29
CA ALA A 55 18.33 -2.91 10.88
C ALA A 55 18.36 -2.86 12.43
N SER A 56 18.65 -1.68 13.01
CA SER A 56 18.69 -1.47 14.45
C SER A 56 17.32 -1.40 15.14
N ILE A 57 16.22 -1.23 14.39
CA ILE A 57 14.85 -1.23 14.95
C ILE A 57 14.54 -2.57 15.64
N GLY A 58 15.16 -3.66 15.19
CA GLY A 58 14.94 -4.99 15.76
C GLY A 58 13.51 -5.51 15.50
N TRP A 59 12.85 -5.03 14.45
CA TRP A 59 11.51 -5.47 14.09
C TRP A 59 11.50 -6.97 13.77
N GLN A 60 10.57 -7.69 14.40
CA GLN A 60 10.38 -9.11 14.15
C GLN A 60 9.24 -9.32 13.16
N ALA A 61 9.58 -9.78 11.97
CA ALA A 61 8.59 -10.07 10.96
C ALA A 61 7.61 -11.15 11.45
N PRO A 62 6.29 -10.91 11.44
CA PRO A 62 5.34 -11.96 11.70
C PRO A 62 5.43 -13.04 10.61
N ARG A 63 5.07 -14.30 10.96
CA ARG A 63 5.02 -15.37 9.95
C ARG A 63 4.09 -14.98 8.81
N ALA A 64 4.60 -15.04 7.59
CA ALA A 64 3.86 -14.74 6.36
C ALA A 64 4.02 -15.89 5.36
N GLN A 65 3.02 -16.10 4.50
CA GLN A 65 3.03 -17.05 3.40
C GLN A 65 3.71 -16.48 2.16
N ALA A 66 3.64 -15.16 2.00
CA ALA A 66 4.28 -14.47 0.89
C ALA A 66 4.90 -13.16 1.37
N ILE A 67 6.03 -12.79 0.77
CA ILE A 67 6.70 -11.52 1.00
C ILE A 67 7.00 -10.89 -0.36
N TRP A 68 6.51 -9.67 -0.58
CA TRP A 68 6.67 -8.93 -1.82
C TRP A 68 7.28 -7.57 -1.58
N CYS A 69 7.92 -6.99 -2.59
CA CYS A 69 8.27 -5.58 -2.59
C CYS A 69 8.17 -4.95 -3.98
N GLY A 70 8.07 -3.64 -4.02
CA GLY A 70 8.22 -2.86 -5.23
C GLY A 70 9.58 -3.07 -5.89
N PRO A 71 9.72 -2.77 -7.19
CA PRO A 71 10.97 -3.00 -7.94
C PRO A 71 12.07 -1.98 -7.62
N GLU A 72 11.74 -0.83 -7.02
CA GLU A 72 12.68 0.26 -6.78
C GLU A 72 13.73 -0.07 -5.72
N GLN A 73 14.90 0.56 -5.81
CA GLN A 73 16.02 0.33 -4.89
C GLN A 73 15.62 0.55 -3.44
N ARG A 74 14.91 1.63 -3.11
CA ARG A 74 14.46 1.98 -1.76
C ARG A 74 13.58 0.94 -1.11
N THR A 75 12.66 0.30 -1.85
CA THR A 75 11.81 -0.78 -1.32
C THR A 75 12.59 -2.06 -1.09
N ARG A 76 13.49 -2.43 -2.02
CA ARG A 76 14.36 -3.61 -1.90
C ARG A 76 15.34 -3.46 -0.74
N GLN A 77 15.98 -2.28 -0.60
CA GLN A 77 16.89 -1.99 0.50
C GLN A 77 16.18 -2.00 1.86
N THR A 78 14.97 -1.43 1.93
CA THR A 78 14.14 -1.49 3.14
C THR A 78 13.82 -2.93 3.52
N ALA A 79 13.36 -3.74 2.56
CA ALA A 79 13.05 -5.15 2.80
C ALA A 79 14.28 -5.92 3.28
N SER A 80 15.43 -5.73 2.64
CA SER A 80 16.70 -6.37 3.03
C SER A 80 17.14 -5.95 4.43
N ALA A 81 17.06 -4.67 4.77
CA ALA A 81 17.43 -4.14 6.09
C ALA A 81 16.52 -4.68 7.21
N LEU A 82 15.26 -5.00 6.89
CA LEU A 82 14.31 -5.67 7.79
C LEU A 82 14.51 -7.20 7.86
N GLY A 83 15.52 -7.75 7.17
CA GLY A 83 15.76 -9.20 7.12
C GLY A 83 14.75 -9.98 6.30
N LEU A 84 14.02 -9.31 5.40
CA LEU A 84 13.03 -9.92 4.51
C LEU A 84 13.66 -10.38 3.19
N GLY A 85 13.18 -11.51 2.66
CA GLY A 85 13.54 -12.02 1.32
C GLY A 85 12.36 -11.95 0.36
N PRO A 86 11.99 -10.77 -0.17
CA PRO A 86 10.80 -10.61 -0.99
C PRO A 86 11.01 -11.07 -2.43
N SER A 87 9.89 -11.48 -3.07
CA SER A 87 9.75 -11.47 -4.52
C SER A 87 9.38 -10.04 -4.98
N LEU A 88 9.77 -9.68 -6.20
CA LEU A 88 9.42 -8.38 -6.79
C LEU A 88 8.00 -8.42 -7.38
N SER A 89 7.26 -7.33 -7.21
CA SER A 89 5.94 -7.13 -7.82
C SER A 89 5.89 -5.73 -8.43
N PRO A 90 5.79 -5.60 -9.77
CA PRO A 90 5.67 -4.31 -10.43
C PRO A 90 4.45 -3.51 -9.94
N GLU A 91 3.39 -4.19 -9.54
CA GLU A 91 2.16 -3.58 -9.03
C GLU A 91 2.36 -2.85 -7.69
N LEU A 92 3.43 -3.16 -6.96
CA LEU A 92 3.84 -2.49 -5.73
C LEU A 92 4.83 -1.34 -5.98
N GLY A 93 5.15 -1.05 -7.25
CA GLY A 93 5.97 0.10 -7.63
C GLY A 93 5.30 1.43 -7.31
N ASP A 94 6.09 2.49 -7.23
CA ASP A 94 5.57 3.84 -6.99
C ASP A 94 4.66 4.32 -8.12
N VAL A 95 3.97 5.42 -7.90
CA VAL A 95 3.26 6.14 -8.97
C VAL A 95 4.28 6.59 -10.02
N ASN A 96 3.97 6.37 -11.28
CA ASN A 96 4.80 6.84 -12.38
C ASN A 96 4.57 8.34 -12.59
N TYR A 97 5.52 9.16 -12.18
CA TYR A 97 5.45 10.62 -12.33
C TYR A 97 6.09 11.13 -13.65
N ALA A 98 6.54 10.26 -14.53
CA ALA A 98 7.07 10.56 -15.86
C ALA A 98 7.93 11.85 -15.91
N SER A 99 7.46 12.92 -16.58
CA SER A 99 8.21 14.18 -16.78
C SER A 99 8.51 14.96 -15.49
N TRP A 100 7.86 14.63 -14.36
CA TRP A 100 8.13 15.28 -13.07
C TRP A 100 9.16 14.52 -12.23
N GLN A 101 9.53 13.30 -12.61
CA GLN A 101 10.55 12.54 -11.87
C GLN A 101 11.84 13.33 -11.68
N GLY A 102 12.37 13.32 -10.47
CA GLY A 102 13.60 14.01 -10.05
C GLY A 102 13.44 15.53 -9.80
N LYS A 103 12.27 16.11 -10.07
CA LYS A 103 11.99 17.53 -9.82
C LYS A 103 11.39 17.74 -8.44
N GLU A 104 11.71 18.86 -7.81
CA GLU A 104 11.08 19.27 -6.56
C GLU A 104 9.68 19.83 -6.84
N ILE A 105 8.79 19.75 -5.85
CA ILE A 105 7.42 20.27 -6.00
C ILE A 105 7.44 21.76 -6.30
N ASP A 106 8.38 22.51 -5.69
CA ASP A 106 8.56 23.94 -5.91
C ASP A 106 8.97 24.25 -7.36
N ASP A 107 9.82 23.40 -7.98
CA ASP A 107 10.19 23.54 -9.40
C ASP A 107 8.99 23.36 -10.32
N ILE A 108 8.12 22.38 -10.00
CA ILE A 108 6.88 22.15 -10.74
C ILE A 108 5.92 23.33 -10.54
N GLN A 109 5.81 23.86 -9.31
CA GLN A 109 4.96 25.03 -9.04
C GLN A 109 5.37 26.25 -9.87
N ILE A 110 6.66 26.38 -10.21
CA ILE A 110 7.19 27.48 -11.05
C ILE A 110 6.98 27.15 -12.53
N SER A 111 7.31 25.92 -12.96
CA SER A 111 7.36 25.56 -14.39
C SER A 111 6.01 25.13 -14.98
N ASP A 112 5.14 24.52 -14.17
CA ASP A 112 3.81 24.01 -14.55
C ASP A 112 2.79 24.15 -13.41
N PRO A 113 2.46 25.38 -12.98
CA PRO A 113 1.56 25.60 -11.85
C PRO A 113 0.14 25.06 -12.10
N MET A 114 -0.32 25.12 -13.35
CA MET A 114 -1.65 24.62 -13.71
C MET A 114 -1.70 23.09 -13.65
N GLY A 115 -0.66 22.42 -14.15
CA GLY A 115 -0.56 20.97 -14.05
C GLY A 115 -0.49 20.50 -12.59
N LEU A 116 0.26 21.21 -11.73
CA LEU A 116 0.32 20.89 -10.31
C LEU A 116 -1.05 21.01 -9.63
N VAL A 117 -1.79 22.10 -9.90
CA VAL A 117 -3.15 22.28 -9.37
C VAL A 117 -4.08 21.20 -9.89
N GLU A 118 -4.03 20.87 -11.18
CA GLU A 118 -4.83 19.82 -11.79
C GLU A 118 -4.56 18.47 -11.12
N TRP A 119 -3.29 18.09 -10.93
CA TRP A 119 -2.90 16.85 -10.26
C TRP A 119 -3.41 16.78 -8.81
N LEU A 120 -3.36 17.89 -8.06
CA LEU A 120 -3.81 17.95 -6.67
C LEU A 120 -5.33 17.93 -6.50
N THR A 121 -6.10 18.29 -7.55
CA THR A 121 -7.55 18.48 -7.47
C THR A 121 -8.35 17.46 -8.28
N HIS A 122 -7.75 16.80 -9.26
CA HIS A 122 -8.41 15.83 -10.14
C HIS A 122 -7.66 14.50 -10.14
N VAL A 123 -8.24 13.51 -9.51
CA VAL A 123 -7.61 12.19 -9.30
C VAL A 123 -7.38 11.40 -10.58
N ASP A 124 -8.08 11.74 -11.67
CA ASP A 124 -7.91 11.12 -12.98
C ASP A 124 -6.85 11.85 -13.84
N ALA A 125 -6.36 13.00 -13.38
CA ALA A 125 -5.38 13.77 -14.11
C ALA A 125 -3.97 13.23 -13.93
N ALA A 126 -3.21 13.22 -15.03
CA ALA A 126 -1.80 12.90 -15.06
C ALA A 126 -1.02 13.92 -15.92
N PRO A 127 -0.95 15.22 -15.51
CA PRO A 127 -0.32 16.28 -16.30
C PRO A 127 1.16 16.01 -16.57
N HIS A 128 1.81 15.21 -15.73
CA HIS A 128 3.18 14.73 -15.93
C HIS A 128 3.33 13.66 -17.03
N GLY A 129 2.20 13.14 -17.58
CA GLY A 129 2.20 12.11 -18.62
C GLY A 129 2.48 10.68 -18.11
N GLY A 130 2.36 10.46 -16.83
CA GLY A 130 2.53 9.15 -16.18
C GLY A 130 1.22 8.55 -15.69
N GLU A 131 1.21 8.03 -14.46
CA GLU A 131 0.07 7.36 -13.83
C GLU A 131 -0.76 8.32 -12.99
N SER A 132 -2.07 8.36 -13.18
CA SER A 132 -3.01 9.11 -12.33
C SER A 132 -3.22 8.42 -10.97
N VAL A 133 -3.75 9.16 -10.00
CA VAL A 133 -4.14 8.60 -8.69
C VAL A 133 -5.18 7.50 -8.85
N SER A 134 -6.16 7.69 -9.73
CA SER A 134 -7.19 6.68 -10.02
C SER A 134 -6.60 5.39 -10.59
N GLU A 135 -5.63 5.47 -11.48
CA GLU A 135 -4.94 4.30 -12.04
C GLU A 135 -4.13 3.56 -10.97
N ALA A 136 -3.41 4.29 -10.10
CA ALA A 136 -2.69 3.70 -8.98
C ALA A 136 -3.65 2.99 -7.99
N ILE A 137 -4.82 3.59 -7.70
CA ILE A 137 -5.87 2.97 -6.88
C ILE A 137 -6.37 1.67 -7.54
N GLN A 138 -6.62 1.68 -8.83
CA GLN A 138 -7.08 0.49 -9.55
C GLN A 138 -6.01 -0.61 -9.60
N ARG A 139 -4.75 -0.25 -9.82
CA ARG A 139 -3.61 -1.17 -9.84
C ARG A 139 -3.44 -1.90 -8.50
N ILE A 140 -3.42 -1.15 -7.39
CA ILE A 140 -3.27 -1.78 -6.07
C ILE A 140 -4.50 -2.59 -5.67
N ARG A 141 -5.71 -2.19 -6.06
CA ARG A 141 -6.93 -2.97 -5.86
C ARG A 141 -6.80 -4.34 -6.50
N SER A 142 -6.43 -4.40 -7.77
CA SER A 142 -6.28 -5.64 -8.52
C SER A 142 -5.20 -6.54 -7.90
N TRP A 143 -4.10 -5.97 -7.43
CA TRP A 143 -3.06 -6.71 -6.72
C TRP A 143 -3.57 -7.30 -5.39
N MET A 144 -4.30 -6.51 -4.60
CA MET A 144 -4.88 -6.97 -3.32
C MET A 144 -5.89 -8.11 -3.52
N GLU A 145 -6.71 -8.05 -4.58
CA GLU A 145 -7.67 -9.11 -4.91
C GLU A 145 -6.98 -10.45 -5.19
N GLN A 146 -5.81 -10.43 -5.83
CA GLN A 146 -5.00 -11.63 -6.07
C GLN A 146 -4.44 -12.26 -4.79
N GLN A 147 -4.36 -11.52 -3.68
CA GLN A 147 -3.90 -12.05 -2.40
C GLN A 147 -5.00 -12.78 -1.62
N ILE A 148 -6.27 -12.67 -2.02
CA ILE A 148 -7.40 -13.27 -1.30
C ILE A 148 -7.25 -14.80 -1.27
N GLY A 149 -7.34 -15.37 -0.05
CA GLY A 149 -7.16 -16.81 0.19
C GLY A 149 -5.69 -17.23 0.40
N GLY A 150 -4.72 -16.35 0.13
CA GLY A 150 -3.28 -16.63 0.25
C GLY A 150 -2.71 -16.57 1.67
N GLY A 151 -3.52 -16.28 2.69
CA GLY A 151 -3.07 -16.14 4.08
C GLY A 151 -2.47 -14.77 4.37
N HIS A 152 -1.34 -14.73 5.06
CA HIS A 152 -0.67 -13.48 5.42
C HIS A 152 0.41 -13.12 4.39
N THR A 153 0.30 -11.94 3.82
CA THR A 153 1.27 -11.33 2.90
C THR A 153 1.93 -10.12 3.56
N ILE A 154 3.25 -9.99 3.48
CA ILE A 154 4.00 -8.77 3.80
C ILE A 154 4.38 -8.10 2.48
N ALA A 155 4.18 -6.79 2.35
CA ALA A 155 4.48 -6.04 1.15
C ALA A 155 5.23 -4.74 1.48
N VAL A 156 6.48 -4.61 1.05
CA VAL A 156 7.25 -3.37 1.17
C VAL A 156 7.01 -2.53 -0.08
N THR A 157 6.48 -1.32 0.10
CA THR A 157 6.06 -0.46 -1.01
C THR A 157 6.21 1.03 -0.65
N HIS A 158 5.47 1.88 -1.33
CA HIS A 158 5.54 3.34 -1.27
C HIS A 158 4.38 3.94 -0.49
N PRO A 159 4.57 5.07 0.19
CA PRO A 159 3.49 5.80 0.86
C PRO A 159 2.28 6.04 -0.02
N ALA A 160 2.48 6.40 -1.30
CA ALA A 160 1.40 6.64 -2.25
C ALA A 160 0.55 5.37 -2.50
N ILE A 161 1.18 4.21 -2.63
CA ILE A 161 0.50 2.93 -2.88
C ILE A 161 -0.26 2.47 -1.64
N ILE A 162 0.27 2.72 -0.44
CA ILE A 162 -0.44 2.41 0.81
C ILE A 162 -1.66 3.31 0.97
N ARG A 163 -1.57 4.62 0.64
CA ARG A 163 -2.73 5.53 0.59
C ARG A 163 -3.81 5.00 -0.35
N ALA A 164 -3.42 4.61 -1.56
CA ALA A 164 -4.32 4.04 -2.57
C ALA A 164 -5.01 2.76 -2.06
N ALA A 165 -4.28 1.88 -1.38
CA ALA A 165 -4.85 0.68 -0.76
C ALA A 165 -5.88 1.01 0.34
N ILE A 166 -5.60 2.01 1.18
CA ILE A 166 -6.54 2.45 2.22
C ILE A 166 -7.81 3.03 1.59
N VAL A 167 -7.70 3.87 0.56
CA VAL A 167 -8.86 4.40 -0.18
C VAL A 167 -9.74 3.26 -0.71
N CYS A 168 -9.12 2.22 -1.31
CA CYS A 168 -9.83 1.02 -1.77
C CYS A 168 -10.58 0.32 -0.64
N VAL A 169 -9.90 0.05 0.48
CA VAL A 169 -10.47 -0.72 1.60
C VAL A 169 -11.62 0.01 2.26
N LEU A 170 -11.53 1.32 2.38
CA LEU A 170 -12.58 2.17 2.96
C LEU A 170 -13.74 2.44 2.00
N ALA A 171 -13.62 2.01 0.73
CA ALA A 171 -14.55 2.41 -0.35
C ALA A 171 -14.77 3.94 -0.35
N ALA A 172 -13.71 4.69 -0.01
CA ALA A 172 -13.76 6.14 0.08
C ALA A 172 -13.70 6.77 -1.32
N PRO A 173 -14.22 8.02 -1.48
CA PRO A 173 -13.99 8.76 -2.71
C PRO A 173 -12.48 8.85 -3.02
N PRO A 174 -12.04 8.70 -4.29
CA PRO A 174 -10.62 8.71 -4.66
C PRO A 174 -9.86 9.96 -4.17
N GLU A 175 -10.53 11.11 -4.07
CA GLU A 175 -9.99 12.37 -3.54
C GLU A 175 -9.53 12.26 -2.08
N SER A 176 -9.98 11.24 -1.36
CA SER A 176 -9.52 10.95 0.00
C SER A 176 -8.04 10.58 0.06
N PHE A 177 -7.43 10.21 -1.08
CA PHE A 177 -6.00 9.94 -1.22
C PHE A 177 -5.14 11.10 -0.66
N TRP A 178 -5.54 12.33 -0.92
CA TRP A 178 -4.83 13.54 -0.48
C TRP A 178 -5.01 13.86 1.02
N ARG A 179 -5.90 13.15 1.71
CA ARG A 179 -6.22 13.34 3.14
C ARG A 179 -5.57 12.30 4.04
N ILE A 180 -4.79 11.40 3.46
CA ILE A 180 -4.11 10.33 4.18
C ILE A 180 -2.62 10.64 4.20
N GLU A 181 -2.06 10.80 5.40
CA GLU A 181 -0.61 10.92 5.57
C GLU A 181 -0.01 9.55 5.89
N MET A 182 1.13 9.25 5.28
CA MET A 182 1.85 7.98 5.44
C MET A 182 3.33 8.24 5.66
N ALA A 183 3.80 8.00 6.87
CA ALA A 183 5.20 8.17 7.21
C ALA A 183 6.07 7.06 6.58
N GLN A 184 7.35 7.34 6.38
CA GLN A 184 8.36 6.33 6.06
C GLN A 184 8.49 5.34 7.22
N LEU A 185 8.80 4.08 6.90
CA LEU A 185 8.92 2.99 7.87
C LEU A 185 7.66 2.81 8.73
N SER A 186 6.48 3.12 8.18
CA SER A 186 5.22 2.85 8.84
C SER A 186 4.60 1.54 8.38
N VAL A 187 3.81 0.94 9.25
CA VAL A 187 3.09 -0.32 9.02
C VAL A 187 1.60 -0.07 8.90
N THR A 188 0.99 -0.67 7.89
CA THR A 188 -0.47 -0.70 7.71
C THR A 188 -0.94 -2.15 7.61
N ASP A 189 -1.88 -2.55 8.45
CA ASP A 189 -2.45 -3.91 8.51
C ASP A 189 -3.86 -3.91 7.93
N LEU A 190 -4.05 -4.64 6.84
CA LEU A 190 -5.34 -4.84 6.18
C LEU A 190 -5.77 -6.30 6.29
N ARG A 191 -7.07 -6.54 6.47
CA ARG A 191 -7.63 -7.88 6.60
C ARG A 191 -8.87 -8.07 5.75
N PHE A 192 -8.95 -9.18 5.05
CA PHE A 192 -10.16 -9.59 4.34
C PHE A 192 -10.93 -10.60 5.18
N ASN A 193 -12.19 -10.29 5.47
CA ASN A 193 -13.04 -11.11 6.34
C ASN A 193 -13.92 -12.12 5.58
N GLY A 194 -13.64 -12.35 4.29
CA GLY A 194 -14.45 -13.20 3.40
C GLY A 194 -15.51 -12.42 2.60
N ARG A 195 -15.71 -11.12 2.89
CA ARG A 195 -16.66 -10.26 2.17
C ARG A 195 -16.04 -8.93 1.77
N VAL A 196 -15.39 -8.26 2.70
CA VAL A 196 -14.78 -6.93 2.50
C VAL A 196 -13.40 -6.89 3.16
N TRP A 197 -12.57 -5.99 2.64
CA TRP A 197 -11.33 -5.59 3.29
C TRP A 197 -11.61 -4.65 4.47
N ILE A 198 -10.79 -4.73 5.50
CA ILE A 198 -10.88 -3.93 6.73
C ILE A 198 -9.51 -3.33 7.02
N VAL A 199 -9.45 -2.03 7.32
CA VAL A 199 -8.26 -1.40 7.88
C VAL A 199 -8.18 -1.75 9.35
N ARG A 200 -7.21 -2.56 9.76
CA ARG A 200 -6.96 -2.94 11.15
C ARG A 200 -6.18 -1.85 11.88
N SER A 201 -5.13 -1.34 11.23
CA SER A 201 -4.32 -0.22 11.65
C SER A 201 -3.65 0.43 10.44
N ALA A 202 -3.35 1.70 10.50
CA ALA A 202 -2.69 2.42 9.43
C ALA A 202 -1.62 3.38 9.97
N GLY A 203 -0.46 3.43 9.30
CA GLY A 203 0.60 4.37 9.61
C GLY A 203 1.27 4.19 10.98
N CYS A 204 1.18 3.01 11.59
CA CYS A 204 1.85 2.73 12.86
C CYS A 204 3.36 2.65 12.66
N SER A 205 4.13 3.10 13.64
CA SER A 205 5.60 2.91 13.63
C SER A 205 5.97 1.43 13.61
N LEU A 206 7.08 1.09 12.95
CA LEU A 206 7.72 -0.22 12.97
C LEU A 206 8.23 -0.58 14.36
#